data_755d00a5f603bd05fea49643f405361e
#
_entry.id   755d00a5f603bd05fea49643f405361e
#
_cell.length_a   1.000
_cell.length_b   1.000
_cell.length_c   1.000
_cell.angle_alpha   90.00
_cell.angle_beta   90.00
_cell.angle_gamma   90.00
#
_symmetry.space_group_name_H-M   'P 1'
#
loop_
_entity.id
_entity.type
_entity.pdbx_description
1 polymer ?
#
loop_
_entity_poly.entity_id
_entity_poly.type
_entity_poly.pdbx_seq_one_letter_code
_entity_poly.pdbx_strand_id
1 'polypeptide(L)'
;MKLALLLSTLLISAVSLSAAQSGSAVTYVSHDKVTAAMAAGGALANGSDFAFSIARRTAAGQVEVHDKETDTFYVLDGSATFVTGGTMVGGKVSRPNQQVGTDITGGETHQLTKGDVITIPAGVPHWFKEVQQPFTYYMVKIVKP
;
A
#
# COMPACT_ATOMS: atom_id res chain seq x y z
N MET A 1 23.59 16.75 -76.86
CA MET A 1 23.85 16.22 -75.54
C MET A 1 23.06 17.06 -74.57
N LYS A 2 21.94 16.50 -74.01
CA LYS A 2 21.12 17.19 -73.02
C LYS A 2 21.46 16.58 -71.64
N LEU A 3 22.00 17.40 -70.75
CA LEU A 3 22.37 17.04 -69.40
C LEU A 3 21.12 17.17 -68.51
N ALA A 4 20.61 16.06 -67.99
CA ALA A 4 19.48 16.05 -67.07
C ALA A 4 19.99 16.15 -65.62
N LEU A 5 19.64 17.24 -64.94
CA LEU A 5 19.95 17.48 -63.54
C LEU A 5 18.92 16.83 -62.67
N LEU A 6 19.25 15.74 -61.98
CA LEU A 6 18.38 15.07 -60.99
C LEU A 6 18.48 15.81 -59.65
N LEU A 7 17.42 16.51 -59.27
CA LEU A 7 17.27 17.11 -57.94
C LEU A 7 16.70 16.05 -56.97
N SER A 8 17.52 15.53 -56.11
CA SER A 8 17.03 14.63 -55.01
C SER A 8 16.59 15.48 -53.82
N THR A 9 15.28 15.52 -53.58
CA THR A 9 14.71 16.13 -52.39
C THR A 9 14.80 15.18 -51.21
N LEU A 10 15.63 15.55 -50.24
CA LEU A 10 15.77 14.85 -48.95
C LEU A 10 14.57 15.22 -48.07
N LEU A 11 13.67 14.28 -47.87
CA LEU A 11 12.53 14.42 -46.93
C LEU A 11 13.05 14.18 -45.52
N ILE A 12 13.26 15.25 -44.75
CA ILE A 12 13.55 15.14 -43.30
C ILE A 12 12.25 14.94 -42.55
N SER A 13 11.97 13.70 -42.17
CA SER A 13 10.85 13.37 -41.29
C SER A 13 11.17 13.82 -39.86
N ALA A 14 10.54 14.89 -39.41
CA ALA A 14 10.61 15.30 -38.01
C ALA A 14 9.86 14.28 -37.14
N VAL A 15 10.59 13.44 -36.43
CA VAL A 15 10.03 12.58 -35.37
C VAL A 15 9.72 13.48 -34.17
N SER A 16 8.44 13.79 -33.99
CA SER A 16 7.98 14.49 -32.80
C SER A 16 8.07 13.52 -31.63
N LEU A 17 9.10 13.68 -30.81
CA LEU A 17 9.22 12.98 -29.53
C LEU A 17 8.19 13.60 -28.59
N SER A 18 7.01 13.01 -28.49
CA SER A 18 6.00 13.37 -27.51
C SER A 18 6.54 12.94 -26.15
N ALA A 19 7.02 13.88 -25.33
CA ALA A 19 7.34 13.63 -23.93
C ALA A 19 6.04 13.23 -23.25
N ALA A 20 5.89 11.96 -22.90
CA ALA A 20 4.82 11.51 -22.04
C ALA A 20 4.92 12.28 -20.73
N GLN A 21 3.98 13.18 -20.46
CA GLN A 21 3.82 13.81 -19.17
C GLN A 21 3.53 12.69 -18.17
N SER A 22 4.51 12.37 -17.32
CA SER A 22 4.32 11.50 -16.15
C SER A 22 3.55 12.29 -15.05
N GLY A 23 2.36 12.73 -15.38
CA GLY A 23 1.40 13.20 -14.40
C GLY A 23 0.82 11.96 -13.70
N SER A 24 0.76 11.97 -12.37
CA SER A 24 0.08 10.94 -11.60
C SER A 24 -1.37 10.84 -12.11
N ALA A 25 -1.71 9.71 -12.74
CA ALA A 25 -3.06 9.49 -13.24
C ALA A 25 -4.03 9.36 -12.06
N VAL A 26 -5.20 9.97 -12.17
CA VAL A 26 -6.28 9.77 -11.19
C VAL A 26 -6.66 8.29 -11.17
N THR A 27 -6.66 7.70 -9.97
CA THR A 27 -7.11 6.33 -9.78
C THR A 27 -8.54 6.34 -9.26
N TYR A 28 -9.45 5.73 -10.01
CA TYR A 28 -10.85 5.52 -9.61
C TYR A 28 -11.10 4.03 -9.40
N VAL A 29 -11.67 3.68 -8.24
CA VAL A 29 -12.08 2.31 -7.91
C VAL A 29 -13.59 2.29 -7.78
N SER A 30 -14.27 1.52 -8.63
CA SER A 30 -15.73 1.45 -8.63
C SER A 30 -16.29 0.81 -7.35
N HIS A 31 -17.54 1.14 -7.03
CA HIS A 31 -18.30 0.52 -5.94
C HIS A 31 -18.24 -1.02 -5.98
N ASP A 32 -18.43 -1.61 -7.14
CA ASP A 32 -18.43 -3.08 -7.29
C ASP A 32 -17.09 -3.71 -6.92
N LYS A 33 -15.97 -3.08 -7.30
CA LYS A 33 -14.63 -3.53 -6.90
C LYS A 33 -14.40 -3.42 -5.40
N VAL A 34 -14.86 -2.33 -4.78
CA VAL A 34 -14.78 -2.15 -3.32
C VAL A 34 -15.61 -3.21 -2.61
N THR A 35 -16.85 -3.44 -3.06
CA THR A 35 -17.76 -4.45 -2.49
C THR A 35 -17.19 -5.86 -2.58
N ALA A 36 -16.62 -6.22 -3.74
CA ALA A 36 -15.94 -7.51 -3.91
C ALA A 36 -14.74 -7.67 -2.96
N ALA A 37 -13.93 -6.61 -2.79
CA ALA A 37 -12.81 -6.61 -1.87
C ALA A 37 -13.25 -6.68 -0.39
N MET A 38 -14.40 -6.10 -0.03
CA MET A 38 -14.96 -6.24 1.32
C MET A 38 -15.31 -7.69 1.66
N ALA A 39 -15.79 -8.46 0.70
CA ALA A 39 -16.14 -9.86 0.89
C ALA A 39 -14.92 -10.80 1.00
N ALA A 40 -13.87 -10.56 0.22
CA ALA A 40 -12.75 -11.49 0.07
C ALA A 40 -11.40 -10.93 0.58
N GLY A 41 -11.30 -9.63 0.82
CA GLY A 41 -10.04 -8.90 0.91
C GLY A 41 -9.47 -8.64 -0.48
N GLY A 42 -8.50 -7.72 -0.60
CA GLY A 42 -7.80 -7.49 -1.85
C GLY A 42 -7.30 -6.06 -2.06
N ALA A 43 -6.37 -5.92 -2.98
CA ALA A 43 -5.84 -4.64 -3.40
C ALA A 43 -6.88 -3.86 -4.23
N LEU A 44 -6.98 -2.57 -3.97
CA LEU A 44 -7.87 -1.65 -4.70
C LEU A 44 -7.09 -0.78 -5.67
N ALA A 45 -5.97 -0.22 -5.21
CA ALA A 45 -5.13 0.67 -6.00
C ALA A 45 -3.70 0.65 -5.49
N ASN A 46 -2.74 0.84 -6.40
CA ASN A 46 -1.33 1.01 -6.07
C ASN A 46 -0.74 2.13 -6.93
N GLY A 47 0.08 2.97 -6.31
CA GLY A 47 0.93 3.97 -6.93
C GLY A 47 2.38 3.76 -6.56
N SER A 48 3.24 4.72 -6.91
CA SER A 48 4.65 4.73 -6.51
C SER A 48 4.84 5.03 -5.02
N ASP A 49 3.90 5.76 -4.42
CA ASP A 49 3.95 6.35 -3.08
C ASP A 49 2.75 5.98 -2.20
N PHE A 50 1.81 5.18 -2.73
CA PHE A 50 0.64 4.72 -1.98
C PHE A 50 0.17 3.32 -2.37
N ALA A 51 -0.54 2.67 -1.46
CA ALA A 51 -1.33 1.48 -1.73
C ALA A 51 -2.64 1.53 -0.94
N PHE A 52 -3.75 1.14 -1.59
CA PHE A 52 -5.07 1.00 -0.97
C PHE A 52 -5.55 -0.43 -1.09
N SER A 53 -6.07 -0.97 0.00
CA SER A 53 -6.62 -2.33 0.03
C SER A 53 -7.73 -2.47 1.08
N ILE A 54 -8.54 -3.50 0.92
CA ILE A 54 -9.35 -4.05 2.01
C ILE A 54 -8.61 -5.27 2.54
N ALA A 55 -8.27 -5.26 3.81
CA ALA A 55 -7.71 -6.41 4.50
C ALA A 55 -8.81 -7.14 5.28
N ARG A 56 -8.83 -8.45 5.19
CA ARG A 56 -9.75 -9.32 5.93
C ARG A 56 -8.94 -10.37 6.68
N ARG A 57 -8.90 -10.24 8.00
CA ARG A 57 -8.15 -11.14 8.87
C ARG A 57 -9.04 -12.21 9.47
N THR A 58 -8.56 -13.43 9.46
CA THR A 58 -9.17 -14.60 10.10
C THR A 58 -8.30 -15.20 11.20
N ALA A 59 -7.13 -14.59 11.47
CA ALA A 59 -6.20 -14.99 12.51
C ALA A 59 -5.35 -13.80 12.98
N ALA A 60 -4.75 -13.93 14.16
CA ALA A 60 -3.70 -13.04 14.65
C ALA A 60 -2.53 -12.95 13.64
N GLY A 61 -1.83 -11.83 13.67
CA GLY A 61 -0.66 -11.59 12.84
C GLY A 61 0.65 -11.83 13.57
N GLN A 62 1.76 -11.56 12.89
CA GLN A 62 3.07 -11.35 13.50
C GLN A 62 3.21 -9.86 13.86
N VAL A 63 4.20 -9.53 14.70
CA VAL A 63 4.65 -8.15 14.82
C VAL A 63 5.27 -7.71 13.50
N GLU A 64 4.95 -6.51 13.06
CA GLU A 64 5.49 -5.91 11.83
C GLU A 64 6.09 -4.53 12.12
N VAL A 65 7.16 -4.21 11.40
CA VAL A 65 7.72 -2.87 11.29
C VAL A 65 7.96 -2.59 9.81
N HIS A 66 7.44 -1.48 9.33
CA HIS A 66 7.69 -0.99 7.98
C HIS A 66 8.61 0.23 8.04
N ASP A 67 9.81 0.15 7.47
CA ASP A 67 10.82 1.21 7.59
C ASP A 67 10.40 2.49 6.84
N LYS A 68 9.61 2.35 5.76
CA LYS A 68 9.24 3.45 4.87
C LYS A 68 7.73 3.64 4.69
N GLU A 69 6.89 2.76 5.22
CA GLU A 69 5.45 2.81 5.02
C GLU A 69 4.75 3.34 6.28
N THR A 70 3.90 4.34 6.13
CA THR A 70 2.91 4.73 7.14
C THR A 70 1.61 4.05 6.82
N ASP A 71 1.07 3.29 7.77
CA ASP A 71 -0.19 2.58 7.64
C ASP A 71 -1.32 3.36 8.31
N THR A 72 -2.46 3.49 7.63
CA THR A 72 -3.69 3.98 8.23
C THR A 72 -4.78 2.96 8.01
N PHE A 73 -5.45 2.55 9.10
CA PHE A 73 -6.57 1.61 9.07
C PHE A 73 -7.86 2.31 9.46
N TYR A 74 -8.94 2.00 8.73
CA TYR A 74 -10.32 2.28 9.11
C TYR A 74 -11.05 0.96 9.25
N VAL A 75 -11.55 0.68 10.46
CA VAL A 75 -12.21 -0.60 10.75
C VAL A 75 -13.61 -0.62 10.16
N LEU A 76 -13.85 -1.58 9.27
CA LEU A 76 -15.12 -1.77 8.58
C LEU A 76 -16.05 -2.72 9.33
N ASP A 77 -15.48 -3.78 9.94
CA ASP A 77 -16.25 -4.79 10.67
C ASP A 77 -15.36 -5.63 11.59
N GLY A 78 -15.95 -6.19 12.66
CA GLY A 78 -15.28 -6.99 13.66
C GLY A 78 -14.54 -6.18 14.71
N SER A 79 -13.69 -6.86 15.50
CA SER A 79 -12.83 -6.23 16.50
C SER A 79 -11.46 -6.90 16.59
N ALA A 80 -10.46 -6.19 17.11
CA ALA A 80 -9.10 -6.70 17.29
C ALA A 80 -8.42 -6.07 18.50
N THR A 81 -7.59 -6.88 19.19
CA THR A 81 -6.58 -6.39 20.11
C THR A 81 -5.33 -6.05 19.28
N PHE A 82 -5.02 -4.76 19.20
CA PHE A 82 -3.91 -4.23 18.40
C PHE A 82 -2.88 -3.55 19.29
N VAL A 83 -1.60 -3.93 19.17
CA VAL A 83 -0.50 -3.39 19.98
C VAL A 83 0.39 -2.55 19.09
N THR A 84 0.78 -1.35 19.56
CA THR A 84 1.67 -0.43 18.84
C THR A 84 2.80 0.09 19.69
N GLY A 85 3.92 0.49 19.06
CA GLY A 85 5.08 1.04 19.77
C GLY A 85 5.86 -0.02 20.54
N GLY A 86 6.61 0.41 21.54
CA GLY A 86 7.47 -0.47 22.31
C GLY A 86 8.66 -1.01 21.50
N THR A 87 9.15 -2.18 21.91
CA THR A 87 10.30 -2.86 21.27
C THR A 87 9.87 -4.22 20.75
N MET A 88 10.11 -4.46 19.44
CA MET A 88 9.85 -5.75 18.80
C MET A 88 10.81 -6.82 19.33
N VAL A 89 10.29 -7.98 19.70
CA VAL A 89 11.05 -9.15 20.12
C VAL A 89 11.21 -10.12 18.94
N GLY A 90 12.41 -10.71 18.80
CA GLY A 90 12.69 -11.72 17.76
C GLY A 90 12.63 -11.16 16.33
N GLY A 91 12.96 -9.87 16.19
CA GLY A 91 12.90 -9.19 14.90
C GLY A 91 13.83 -9.78 13.85
N LYS A 92 13.32 -9.97 12.63
CA LYS A 92 14.08 -10.37 11.44
C LYS A 92 13.54 -9.69 10.20
N VAL A 93 14.43 -9.39 9.26
CA VAL A 93 14.03 -8.87 7.95
C VAL A 93 13.24 -9.95 7.20
N SER A 94 12.03 -9.62 6.76
CA SER A 94 11.17 -10.49 5.97
C SER A 94 11.21 -10.17 4.47
N ARG A 95 11.35 -8.88 4.15
CA ARG A 95 11.55 -8.32 2.81
C ARG A 95 12.19 -6.93 2.93
N PRO A 96 12.67 -6.31 1.84
CA PRO A 96 13.16 -4.93 1.88
C PRO A 96 12.17 -3.99 2.57
N ASN A 97 12.66 -3.16 3.50
CA ASN A 97 11.89 -2.20 4.31
C ASN A 97 10.80 -2.81 5.22
N GLN A 98 10.85 -4.13 5.50
CA GLN A 98 9.94 -4.77 6.45
C GLN A 98 10.68 -5.75 7.36
N GLN A 99 10.38 -5.65 8.64
CA GLN A 99 10.79 -6.61 9.66
C GLN A 99 9.55 -7.26 10.27
N VAL A 100 9.70 -8.50 10.73
CA VAL A 100 8.67 -9.22 11.47
C VAL A 100 9.24 -9.77 12.76
N GLY A 101 8.40 -9.86 13.78
CA GLY A 101 8.79 -10.34 15.12
C GLY A 101 7.71 -11.22 15.74
N THR A 102 7.96 -11.64 16.96
CA THR A 102 7.08 -12.57 17.70
C THR A 102 6.33 -11.93 18.85
N ASP A 103 6.79 -10.79 19.36
CA ASP A 103 6.17 -10.08 20.49
C ASP A 103 6.57 -8.60 20.50
N ILE A 104 5.86 -7.78 21.29
CA ILE A 104 6.20 -6.38 21.58
C ILE A 104 6.30 -6.23 23.12
N THR A 105 7.42 -5.69 23.58
CA THR A 105 7.61 -5.30 24.99
C THR A 105 7.38 -3.80 25.15
N GLY A 106 6.55 -3.40 26.11
CA GLY A 106 6.31 -1.99 26.46
C GLY A 106 5.48 -1.21 25.41
N GLY A 107 4.68 -1.91 24.60
CA GLY A 107 3.76 -1.28 23.65
C GLY A 107 2.45 -0.83 24.30
N GLU A 108 1.69 -0.02 23.54
CA GLU A 108 0.32 0.40 23.89
C GLU A 108 -0.70 -0.54 23.24
N THR A 109 -1.71 -0.96 24.01
CA THR A 109 -2.76 -1.86 23.53
C THR A 109 -4.02 -1.07 23.21
N HIS A 110 -4.54 -1.24 21.99
CA HIS A 110 -5.78 -0.67 21.48
C HIS A 110 -6.82 -1.78 21.25
N GLN A 111 -8.06 -1.54 21.65
CA GLN A 111 -9.21 -2.38 21.30
C GLN A 111 -9.90 -1.75 20.09
N LEU A 112 -9.52 -2.21 18.89
CA LEU A 112 -10.09 -1.69 17.66
C LEU A 112 -11.47 -2.31 17.41
N THR A 113 -12.43 -1.44 17.09
CA THR A 113 -13.82 -1.81 16.77
C THR A 113 -14.27 -1.08 15.52
N LYS A 114 -15.40 -1.50 14.97
CA LYS A 114 -16.00 -0.88 13.78
C LYS A 114 -16.14 0.64 13.93
N GLY A 115 -15.61 1.38 12.96
CA GLY A 115 -15.60 2.84 12.89
C GLY A 115 -14.31 3.47 13.41
N ASP A 116 -13.43 2.72 14.06
CA ASP A 116 -12.15 3.25 14.55
C ASP A 116 -11.17 3.53 13.39
N VAL A 117 -10.34 4.55 13.60
CA VAL A 117 -9.19 4.87 12.74
C VAL A 117 -7.93 4.82 13.56
N ILE A 118 -6.90 4.19 13.04
CA ILE A 118 -5.56 4.22 13.63
C ILE A 118 -4.51 4.44 12.54
N THR A 119 -3.52 5.29 12.84
CA THR A 119 -2.38 5.55 11.94
C THR A 119 -1.10 5.14 12.62
N ILE A 120 -0.31 4.32 11.96
CA ILE A 120 0.97 3.80 12.43
C ILE A 120 2.07 4.41 11.56
N PRO A 121 2.89 5.32 12.09
CA PRO A 121 4.01 5.89 11.36
C PRO A 121 5.06 4.83 10.97
N ALA A 122 5.79 5.09 9.89
CA ALA A 122 6.94 4.26 9.51
C ALA A 122 7.92 4.08 10.68
N GLY A 123 8.46 2.90 10.86
CA GLY A 123 9.39 2.52 11.93
C GLY A 123 8.71 2.11 13.25
N VAL A 124 7.40 2.25 13.37
CA VAL A 124 6.68 1.89 14.61
C VAL A 124 6.27 0.42 14.58
N PRO A 125 6.69 -0.41 15.55
CA PRO A 125 6.21 -1.77 15.71
C PRO A 125 4.70 -1.81 15.90
N HIS A 126 4.04 -2.78 15.25
CA HIS A 126 2.60 -2.96 15.40
C HIS A 126 2.21 -4.42 15.20
N TRP A 127 1.11 -4.82 15.85
CA TRP A 127 0.72 -6.21 15.91
C TRP A 127 -0.78 -6.40 16.13
N PHE A 128 -1.43 -7.13 15.22
CA PHE A 128 -2.73 -7.72 15.47
C PHE A 128 -2.56 -8.94 16.37
N LYS A 129 -2.59 -8.73 17.70
CA LYS A 129 -2.36 -9.77 18.71
C LYS A 129 -3.51 -10.77 18.75
N GLU A 130 -4.74 -10.26 18.65
CA GLU A 130 -5.96 -11.06 18.62
C GLU A 130 -6.93 -10.43 17.63
N VAL A 131 -7.73 -11.24 16.95
CA VAL A 131 -8.81 -10.77 16.09
C VAL A 131 -10.07 -11.61 16.31
N GLN A 132 -11.22 -10.95 16.42
CA GLN A 132 -12.52 -11.60 16.25
C GLN A 132 -12.78 -11.78 14.77
N GLN A 133 -13.05 -13.00 14.35
CA GLN A 133 -13.14 -13.38 12.95
C GLN A 133 -14.56 -13.15 12.39
N PRO A 134 -14.68 -12.58 11.18
CA PRO A 134 -13.63 -11.88 10.44
C PRO A 134 -13.42 -10.45 10.94
N PHE A 135 -12.19 -9.98 10.97
CA PHE A 135 -11.85 -8.57 11.17
C PHE A 135 -11.51 -7.94 9.83
N THR A 136 -12.26 -6.94 9.41
CA THR A 136 -12.15 -6.30 8.10
C THR A 136 -11.87 -4.81 8.25
N TYR A 137 -10.87 -4.33 7.53
CA TYR A 137 -10.49 -2.91 7.57
C TYR A 137 -10.00 -2.42 6.20
N TYR A 138 -10.26 -1.15 5.95
CA TYR A 138 -9.66 -0.42 4.83
C TYR A 138 -8.24 -0.01 5.24
N MET A 139 -7.26 -0.30 4.41
CA MET A 139 -5.86 0.01 4.66
C MET A 139 -5.34 0.96 3.59
N VAL A 140 -4.76 2.05 4.06
CA VAL A 140 -4.00 3.01 3.26
C VAL A 140 -2.54 2.93 3.69
N LYS A 141 -1.64 2.63 2.76
CA LYS A 141 -0.20 2.75 2.95
C LYS A 141 0.33 3.95 2.20
N ILE A 142 1.06 4.80 2.87
CA ILE A 142 1.81 5.90 2.26
C ILE A 142 3.29 5.57 2.36
N VAL A 143 3.97 5.52 1.22
CA VAL A 143 5.39 5.17 1.13
C VAL A 143 6.22 6.45 1.13
N LYS A 144 7.17 6.55 2.04
CA LYS A 144 8.14 7.65 2.05
C LYS A 144 9.21 7.39 0.98
N PRO A 145 9.63 8.43 0.27
CA PRO A 145 10.72 8.36 -0.71
C PRO A 145 12.03 7.80 -0.15
#